data_3105c76ea1776eedc540c86994c0ef93
#
_entry.id   3105c76ea1776eedc540c86994c0ef93
#
_cell.length_a   1.000
_cell.length_b   1.000
_cell.length_c   1.000
_cell.angle_alpha   90.00
_cell.angle_beta   90.00
_cell.angle_gamma   90.00
#
_symmetry.space_group_name_H-M   'P 1'
#
loop_
_entity.id
_entity.type
_entity.pdbx_description
1 polymer ?
#
loop_
_entity_poly.entity_id
_entity_poly.type
_entity_poly.pdbx_seq_one_letter_code
_entity_poly.pdbx_strand_id
1 'polypeptide(L)'
;MNENLIPNRQTIEKFLNVITQDWPNDPEQDGTFEIRCLGENRTTVTKRFALHAIDDAVDLAVKMNSLGMNIYTTINPIDSQADHSGKAATDASILRAHFTFADADNQRGLDGLKELAALIRPDIVVRTGTRPSSRYHNYWRLAEPCRDLTQWRQQQADIANRFDTDRAVINPSRLMRVAGSTTYPSAAKLAQGYSPELTTLQVRMD
;
A
#
# COMPACT_ATOMS: atom_id res chain seq x y z
N MET A 1 6.49 1.69 -26.43
CA MET A 1 5.97 1.51 -25.07
C MET A 1 4.45 1.45 -25.17
N ASN A 2 3.81 0.51 -24.51
CA ASN A 2 2.35 0.41 -24.53
C ASN A 2 1.81 1.59 -23.72
N GLU A 3 1.06 2.51 -24.30
CA GLU A 3 0.51 3.71 -23.63
C GLU A 3 -0.26 3.41 -22.34
N ASN A 4 -0.77 2.19 -22.21
CA ASN A 4 -1.50 1.71 -21.05
C ASN A 4 -0.63 1.36 -19.81
N LEU A 5 0.69 1.47 -19.91
CA LEU A 5 1.64 1.10 -18.83
C LEU A 5 2.42 2.31 -18.30
N ILE A 6 2.01 3.52 -18.65
CA ILE A 6 2.60 4.75 -18.10
C ILE A 6 2.02 4.99 -16.70
N PRO A 7 2.85 5.22 -15.68
CA PRO A 7 2.34 5.54 -14.35
C PRO A 7 1.45 6.79 -14.37
N ASN A 8 0.31 6.71 -13.71
CA ASN A 8 -0.65 7.81 -13.66
C ASN A 8 -0.35 8.69 -12.44
N ARG A 9 0.31 9.83 -12.68
CA ARG A 9 0.70 10.79 -11.64
C ARG A 9 -0.47 11.21 -10.74
N GLN A 10 -1.61 11.58 -11.33
CA GLN A 10 -2.77 12.06 -10.58
C GLN A 10 -3.36 10.97 -9.68
N THR A 11 -3.36 9.70 -10.13
CA THR A 11 -3.82 8.58 -9.31
C THR A 11 -2.86 8.29 -8.16
N ILE A 12 -1.53 8.37 -8.40
CA ILE A 12 -0.49 8.21 -7.36
C ILE A 12 -0.68 9.30 -6.30
N GLU A 13 -0.77 10.56 -6.71
CA GLU A 13 -0.97 11.70 -5.83
C GLU A 13 -2.27 11.55 -5.01
N LYS A 14 -3.39 11.24 -5.67
CA LYS A 14 -4.68 11.01 -4.99
C LYS A 14 -4.58 9.90 -3.96
N PHE A 15 -3.90 8.79 -4.28
CA PHE A 15 -3.73 7.67 -3.35
C PHE A 15 -2.93 8.09 -2.12
N LEU A 16 -1.78 8.75 -2.30
CA LEU A 16 -0.96 9.21 -1.19
C LEU A 16 -1.72 10.22 -0.31
N ASN A 17 -2.41 11.19 -0.92
CA ASN A 17 -3.24 12.13 -0.17
C ASN A 17 -4.33 11.44 0.66
N VAL A 18 -5.05 10.46 0.09
CA VAL A 18 -6.15 9.79 0.80
C VAL A 18 -5.67 8.92 1.96
N ILE A 19 -4.51 8.27 1.86
CA ILE A 19 -3.98 7.45 2.97
C ILE A 19 -3.40 8.31 4.10
N THR A 20 -2.99 9.55 3.81
CA THR A 20 -2.32 10.43 4.77
C THR A 20 -3.21 11.55 5.31
N GLN A 21 -4.41 11.75 4.76
CA GLN A 21 -5.26 12.92 5.04
C GLN A 21 -5.61 13.14 6.52
N ASP A 22 -5.68 12.06 7.31
CA ASP A 22 -6.01 12.15 8.75
C ASP A 22 -4.78 12.14 9.64
N TRP A 23 -3.59 12.17 9.06
CA TRP A 23 -2.38 12.26 9.85
C TRP A 23 -2.18 13.73 10.25
N PRO A 24 -1.84 14.01 11.51
CA PRO A 24 -1.62 15.39 11.94
C PRO A 24 -0.41 15.99 11.20
N ASN A 25 -0.54 17.27 10.83
CA ASN A 25 0.54 18.07 10.24
C ASN A 25 1.39 18.78 11.33
N ASP A 26 1.41 18.27 12.55
CA ASP A 26 2.20 18.83 13.64
C ASP A 26 3.61 18.20 13.62
N PRO A 27 4.70 18.98 13.47
CA PRO A 27 6.07 18.47 13.46
C PRO A 27 6.47 17.63 14.68
N GLU A 28 5.87 17.85 15.83
CA GLU A 28 6.09 17.04 17.03
C GLU A 28 5.27 15.75 17.07
N GLN A 29 4.23 15.63 16.23
CA GLN A 29 3.36 14.47 16.11
C GLN A 29 3.36 13.88 14.70
N ASP A 30 4.17 14.46 13.80
CA ASP A 30 4.18 14.09 12.39
C ASP A 30 4.67 12.66 12.18
N GLY A 31 3.79 11.89 11.57
CA GLY A 31 4.19 10.69 10.87
C GLY A 31 4.83 11.05 9.52
N THR A 32 5.86 10.33 9.18
CA THR A 32 6.38 10.26 7.82
C THR A 32 5.85 9.02 7.13
N PHE A 33 5.92 8.96 5.81
CA PHE A 33 5.66 7.74 5.05
C PHE A 33 6.87 7.36 4.20
N GLU A 34 6.93 6.09 3.85
CA GLU A 34 8.03 5.55 3.05
C GLU A 34 7.54 5.24 1.64
N ILE A 35 8.29 5.68 0.62
CA ILE A 35 8.21 5.14 -0.73
C ILE A 35 9.35 4.15 -0.90
N ARG A 36 8.98 2.90 -1.23
CA ARG A 36 9.94 1.84 -1.53
C ARG A 36 9.75 1.36 -2.96
N CYS A 37 10.81 1.46 -3.73
CA CYS A 37 10.85 1.05 -5.12
C CYS A 37 11.65 -0.26 -5.21
N LEU A 38 11.02 -1.31 -5.74
CA LEU A 38 11.62 -2.63 -5.86
C LEU A 38 11.81 -2.97 -7.34
N GLY A 39 13.06 -3.04 -7.78
CA GLY A 39 13.46 -3.41 -9.13
C GLY A 39 13.89 -4.87 -9.25
N GLU A 40 14.33 -5.23 -10.43
CA GLU A 40 14.98 -6.53 -10.69
C GLU A 40 16.28 -6.67 -9.89
N ASN A 41 16.74 -7.93 -9.73
CA ASN A 41 18.00 -8.26 -9.05
C ASN A 41 18.10 -7.69 -7.62
N ARG A 42 16.96 -7.57 -6.90
CA ARG A 42 16.88 -7.02 -5.54
C ARG A 42 17.31 -5.55 -5.43
N THR A 43 17.35 -4.82 -6.53
CA THR A 43 17.57 -3.38 -6.48
C THR A 43 16.45 -2.73 -5.69
N THR A 44 16.79 -1.97 -4.65
CA THR A 44 15.83 -1.30 -3.78
C THR A 44 16.22 0.16 -3.61
N VAL A 45 15.24 1.05 -3.77
CA VAL A 45 15.36 2.46 -3.39
C VAL A 45 14.31 2.72 -2.33
N THR A 46 14.74 3.22 -1.17
CA THR A 46 13.87 3.55 -0.04
C THR A 46 14.07 5.01 0.33
N LYS A 47 12.99 5.77 0.40
CA LYS A 47 13.02 7.17 0.84
C LYS A 47 11.79 7.48 1.70
N ARG A 48 11.99 8.19 2.81
CA ARG A 48 10.94 8.72 3.68
C ARG A 48 10.60 10.15 3.30
N PHE A 49 9.33 10.48 3.47
CA PHE A 49 8.77 11.78 3.14
C PHE A 49 7.87 12.27 4.28
N ALA A 50 7.99 13.55 4.60
CA ALA A 50 7.02 14.25 5.43
C ALA A 50 5.75 14.55 4.60
N LEU A 51 4.63 14.83 5.26
CA LEU A 51 3.35 15.06 4.58
C LEU A 51 3.39 16.24 3.61
N HIS A 52 4.13 17.29 3.93
CA HIS A 52 4.29 18.46 3.04
C HIS A 52 5.14 18.16 1.78
N ALA A 53 5.78 17.00 1.71
CA ALA A 53 6.63 16.58 0.58
C ALA A 53 5.96 15.48 -0.29
N ILE A 54 4.62 15.45 -0.33
CA ILE A 54 3.89 14.47 -1.15
C ILE A 54 4.25 14.62 -2.64
N ASP A 55 4.41 15.83 -3.16
CA ASP A 55 4.80 16.05 -4.56
C ASP A 55 6.16 15.41 -4.90
N ASP A 56 7.14 15.55 -4.01
CA ASP A 56 8.45 14.92 -4.17
C ASP A 56 8.35 13.39 -4.15
N ALA A 57 7.46 12.84 -3.32
CA ALA A 57 7.20 11.41 -3.25
C ALA A 57 6.53 10.90 -4.54
N VAL A 58 5.59 11.66 -5.09
CA VAL A 58 4.95 11.38 -6.39
C VAL A 58 5.98 11.42 -7.51
N ASP A 59 6.86 12.42 -7.55
CA ASP A 59 7.93 12.53 -8.54
C ASP A 59 8.87 11.33 -8.50
N LEU A 60 9.29 10.91 -7.30
CA LEU A 60 10.09 9.71 -7.12
C LEU A 60 9.35 8.46 -7.62
N ALA A 61 8.08 8.29 -7.23
CA ALA A 61 7.27 7.14 -7.61
C ALA A 61 7.11 7.04 -9.13
N VAL A 62 6.74 8.13 -9.80
CA VAL A 62 6.60 8.19 -11.26
C VAL A 62 7.92 7.88 -11.95
N LYS A 63 9.02 8.54 -11.52
CA LYS A 63 10.35 8.33 -12.09
C LYS A 63 10.80 6.87 -11.99
N MET A 64 10.73 6.30 -10.79
CA MET A 64 11.21 4.94 -10.55
C MET A 64 10.31 3.88 -11.20
N ASN A 65 8.98 4.13 -11.25
CA ASN A 65 8.06 3.22 -11.94
C ASN A 65 8.29 3.24 -13.47
N SER A 66 8.56 4.40 -14.06
CA SER A 66 8.92 4.52 -15.48
C SER A 66 10.24 3.78 -15.83
N LEU A 67 11.10 3.54 -14.84
CA LEU A 67 12.32 2.72 -14.96
C LEU A 67 12.07 1.22 -14.69
N GLY A 68 10.80 0.78 -14.58
CA GLY A 68 10.45 -0.63 -14.41
C GLY A 68 10.43 -1.10 -12.95
N MET A 69 10.49 -0.22 -11.96
CA MET A 69 10.43 -0.60 -10.56
C MET A 69 8.99 -0.64 -10.03
N ASN A 70 8.69 -1.62 -9.19
CA ASN A 70 7.43 -1.69 -8.44
C ASN A 70 7.45 -0.69 -7.28
N ILE A 71 6.36 0.07 -7.11
CA ILE A 71 6.25 1.12 -6.11
C ILE A 71 5.33 0.70 -4.96
N TYR A 72 5.83 0.88 -3.74
CA TYR A 72 5.11 0.57 -2.49
C TYR A 72 5.21 1.74 -1.52
N THR A 73 4.27 1.82 -0.59
CA THR A 73 4.28 2.77 0.52
C THR A 73 3.81 2.11 1.81
N THR A 74 4.21 2.66 2.95
CA THR A 74 3.60 2.32 4.25
C THR A 74 2.21 2.96 4.34
N ILE A 75 1.27 2.26 4.97
CA ILE A 75 -0.12 2.74 5.13
C ILE A 75 -0.32 3.43 6.47
N ASN A 76 0.54 3.13 7.43
CA ASN A 76 0.53 3.74 8.75
C ASN A 76 1.72 4.69 8.92
N PRO A 77 1.57 5.78 9.71
CA PRO A 77 2.62 6.77 9.91
C PRO A 77 3.82 6.20 10.64
N ILE A 78 4.99 6.49 10.09
CA ILE A 78 6.29 6.18 10.68
C ILE A 78 6.67 7.35 11.59
N ASP A 79 7.17 7.06 12.78
CA ASP A 79 7.73 8.07 13.69
C ASP A 79 8.84 8.87 13.00
N SER A 80 8.68 10.19 12.96
CA SER A 80 9.68 11.09 12.37
C SER A 80 11.02 11.05 13.13
N GLN A 81 10.99 10.67 14.41
CA GLN A 81 12.17 10.52 15.26
C GLN A 81 12.82 9.13 15.17
N ALA A 82 12.15 8.15 14.53
CA ALA A 82 12.75 6.83 14.33
C ALA A 82 13.98 6.91 13.44
N ASP A 83 15.02 6.11 13.77
CA ASP A 83 16.31 6.07 13.06
C ASP A 83 16.13 6.08 11.53
N HIS A 84 16.70 7.10 10.89
CA HIS A 84 16.61 7.36 9.46
C HIS A 84 17.82 6.88 8.67
N SER A 85 18.63 5.99 9.20
CA SER A 85 19.89 5.51 8.58
C SER A 85 19.72 4.84 7.18
N GLY A 86 18.70 5.24 6.41
CA GLY A 86 18.38 4.69 5.07
C GLY A 86 17.77 3.31 5.11
N LYS A 87 17.51 2.77 6.30
CA LYS A 87 16.86 1.48 6.49
C LYS A 87 15.35 1.58 6.31
N ALA A 88 14.79 0.48 5.88
CA ALA A 88 13.35 0.27 5.78
C ALA A 88 12.65 0.47 7.12
N ALA A 89 11.41 1.00 7.09
CA ALA A 89 10.55 1.05 8.27
C ALA A 89 10.32 -0.34 8.85
N THR A 90 10.30 -0.43 10.16
CA THR A 90 10.00 -1.64 10.94
C THR A 90 8.72 -1.44 11.74
N ASP A 91 8.15 -2.50 12.30
CA ASP A 91 6.94 -2.41 13.13
C ASP A 91 7.16 -1.48 14.34
N ALA A 92 8.37 -1.47 14.90
CA ALA A 92 8.74 -0.61 16.03
C ALA A 92 8.78 0.88 15.68
N SER A 93 8.88 1.23 14.39
CA SER A 93 8.89 2.61 13.93
C SER A 93 7.50 3.15 13.57
N ILE A 94 6.43 2.35 13.71
CA ILE A 94 5.07 2.79 13.43
C ILE A 94 4.44 3.39 14.69
N LEU A 95 3.85 4.59 14.55
CA LEU A 95 3.25 5.32 15.67
C LEU A 95 1.86 4.77 16.06
N ARG A 96 1.04 4.49 15.06
CA ARG A 96 -0.36 4.07 15.21
C ARG A 96 -0.90 3.55 13.89
N ALA A 97 -1.99 2.80 13.93
CA ALA A 97 -2.70 2.37 12.74
C ALA A 97 -3.91 3.27 12.47
N HIS A 98 -4.03 3.76 11.23
CA HIS A 98 -5.19 4.52 10.75
C HIS A 98 -6.15 3.66 9.93
N PHE A 99 -5.70 2.50 9.46
CA PHE A 99 -6.47 1.58 8.64
C PHE A 99 -6.35 0.14 9.12
N THR A 100 -7.40 -0.64 8.90
CA THR A 100 -7.27 -2.06 8.61
C THR A 100 -7.21 -2.27 7.11
N PHE A 101 -6.55 -3.33 6.66
CA PHE A 101 -6.42 -3.61 5.24
C PHE A 101 -6.36 -5.11 4.96
N ALA A 102 -6.73 -5.51 3.76
CA ALA A 102 -6.63 -6.89 3.32
C ALA A 102 -6.14 -6.96 1.87
N ASP A 103 -5.36 -7.98 1.56
CA ASP A 103 -4.80 -8.28 0.25
C ASP A 103 -5.34 -9.61 -0.27
N ALA A 104 -5.81 -9.62 -1.52
CA ALA A 104 -6.29 -10.80 -2.21
C ALA A 104 -5.50 -11.01 -3.51
N ASP A 105 -4.60 -11.99 -3.48
CA ASP A 105 -3.73 -12.35 -4.61
C ASP A 105 -4.22 -13.56 -5.43
N ASN A 106 -5.30 -14.21 -5.00
CA ASN A 106 -5.87 -15.40 -5.65
C ASN A 106 -7.39 -15.43 -5.52
N GLN A 107 -8.05 -16.38 -6.20
CA GLN A 107 -9.52 -16.47 -6.25
C GLN A 107 -10.14 -16.65 -4.84
N ARG A 108 -9.56 -17.49 -3.99
CA ARG A 108 -10.06 -17.75 -2.64
C ARG A 108 -10.02 -16.48 -1.78
N GLY A 109 -8.89 -15.77 -1.78
CA GLY A 109 -8.76 -14.48 -1.11
C GLY A 109 -9.71 -13.43 -1.68
N LEU A 110 -9.94 -13.43 -3.00
CA LEU A 110 -10.89 -12.51 -3.64
C LEU A 110 -12.32 -12.77 -3.18
N ASP A 111 -12.72 -14.01 -3.02
CA ASP A 111 -14.08 -14.35 -2.56
C ASP A 111 -14.27 -13.95 -1.09
N GLY A 112 -13.28 -14.21 -0.23
CA GLY A 112 -13.27 -13.72 1.15
C GLY A 112 -13.26 -12.19 1.25
N LEU A 113 -12.51 -11.52 0.38
CA LEU A 113 -12.48 -10.05 0.32
C LEU A 113 -13.83 -9.46 -0.07
N LYS A 114 -14.57 -10.12 -0.99
CA LYS A 114 -15.97 -9.75 -1.35
C LYS A 114 -16.92 -9.95 -0.17
N GLU A 115 -16.78 -11.06 0.56
CA GLU A 115 -17.58 -11.32 1.76
C GLU A 115 -17.33 -10.22 2.82
N LEU A 116 -16.07 -9.90 3.10
CA LEU A 116 -15.73 -8.81 4.02
C LEU A 116 -16.28 -7.46 3.55
N ALA A 117 -16.15 -7.14 2.26
CA ALA A 117 -16.66 -5.90 1.68
C ALA A 117 -18.19 -5.80 1.70
N ALA A 118 -18.91 -6.93 1.69
CA ALA A 118 -20.36 -6.97 1.85
C ALA A 118 -20.80 -6.68 3.30
N LEU A 119 -19.98 -7.03 4.28
CA LEU A 119 -20.23 -6.71 5.70
C LEU A 119 -19.89 -5.25 6.02
N ILE A 120 -18.73 -4.79 5.54
CA ILE A 120 -18.25 -3.42 5.75
C ILE A 120 -17.65 -2.93 4.44
N ARG A 121 -18.29 -1.92 3.84
CA ARG A 121 -17.81 -1.34 2.58
C ARG A 121 -16.42 -0.69 2.77
N PRO A 122 -15.41 -1.03 1.96
CA PRO A 122 -14.08 -0.42 2.08
C PRO A 122 -14.10 1.07 1.69
N ASP A 123 -13.22 1.84 2.32
CA ASP A 123 -13.03 3.25 2.01
C ASP A 123 -12.16 3.44 0.77
N ILE A 124 -11.16 2.56 0.61
CA ILE A 124 -10.24 2.60 -0.52
C ILE A 124 -10.12 1.19 -1.11
N VAL A 125 -10.17 1.09 -2.44
CA VAL A 125 -9.92 -0.15 -3.18
C VAL A 125 -8.85 0.11 -4.22
N VAL A 126 -7.78 -0.68 -4.18
CA VAL A 126 -6.72 -0.67 -5.21
C VAL A 126 -6.76 -2.00 -5.94
N ARG A 127 -7.07 -1.99 -7.24
CA ARG A 127 -6.89 -3.18 -8.07
C ARG A 127 -5.43 -3.25 -8.51
N THR A 128 -4.72 -4.29 -8.09
CA THR A 128 -3.30 -4.47 -8.35
C THR A 128 -3.01 -5.30 -9.60
N GLY A 129 -4.02 -5.94 -10.18
CA GLY A 129 -3.92 -6.66 -11.43
C GLY A 129 -5.16 -7.48 -11.74
N THR A 130 -5.21 -8.03 -12.97
CA THR A 130 -6.33 -8.85 -13.46
C THR A 130 -5.89 -10.22 -13.95
N ARG A 131 -4.60 -10.43 -14.21
CA ARG A 131 -4.05 -11.69 -14.74
C ARG A 131 -3.06 -12.31 -13.76
N PRO A 132 -3.06 -13.66 -13.59
CA PRO A 132 -4.02 -14.64 -14.13
C PRO A 132 -5.40 -14.57 -13.46
N SER A 133 -5.50 -13.91 -12.31
CA SER A 133 -6.73 -13.62 -11.55
C SER A 133 -6.75 -12.18 -11.08
N SER A 134 -7.92 -11.66 -10.79
CA SER A 134 -8.07 -10.32 -10.21
C SER A 134 -7.47 -10.26 -8.80
N ARG A 135 -6.74 -9.18 -8.53
CA ARG A 135 -6.03 -8.95 -7.27
C ARG A 135 -6.36 -7.56 -6.74
N TYR A 136 -6.61 -7.47 -5.43
CA TYR A 136 -7.06 -6.24 -4.80
C TYR A 136 -6.44 -6.03 -3.43
N HIS A 137 -6.18 -4.77 -3.09
CA HIS A 137 -6.01 -4.30 -1.72
C HIS A 137 -7.23 -3.47 -1.34
N ASN A 138 -7.89 -3.83 -0.25
CA ASN A 138 -8.97 -3.05 0.32
C ASN A 138 -8.52 -2.46 1.67
N TYR A 139 -8.98 -1.24 1.94
CA TYR A 139 -8.63 -0.51 3.15
C TYR A 139 -9.91 0.01 3.81
N TRP A 140 -9.97 -0.13 5.11
CA TRP A 140 -11.04 0.41 5.96
C TRP A 140 -10.41 1.37 6.94
N ARG A 141 -10.86 2.61 6.93
CA ARG A 141 -10.42 3.65 7.84
C ARG A 141 -10.95 3.34 9.24
N LEU A 142 -10.11 3.44 10.25
CA LEU A 142 -10.51 3.33 11.64
C LEU A 142 -11.18 4.65 12.06
N ALA A 143 -12.27 4.57 12.84
CA ALA A 143 -12.93 5.75 13.40
C ALA A 143 -11.97 6.55 14.30
N GLU A 144 -11.12 5.83 15.05
CA GLU A 144 -10.05 6.39 15.85
C GLU A 144 -8.74 5.63 15.55
N PRO A 145 -7.59 6.32 15.47
CA PRO A 145 -6.31 5.65 15.25
C PRO A 145 -5.96 4.70 16.39
N CYS A 146 -5.61 3.47 16.05
CA CYS A 146 -5.24 2.45 17.03
C CYS A 146 -3.76 2.60 17.43
N ARG A 147 -3.51 2.86 18.72
CA ARG A 147 -2.15 2.96 19.29
C ARG A 147 -1.64 1.61 19.81
N ASP A 148 -2.53 0.71 20.21
CA ASP A 148 -2.16 -0.66 20.55
C ASP A 148 -1.96 -1.50 19.29
N LEU A 149 -0.74 -1.43 18.76
CA LEU A 149 -0.37 -2.14 17.54
C LEU A 149 -0.32 -3.67 17.73
N THR A 150 -0.25 -4.16 18.96
CA THR A 150 -0.36 -5.59 19.26
C THR A 150 -1.79 -6.06 19.08
N GLN A 151 -2.77 -5.33 19.64
CA GLN A 151 -4.19 -5.60 19.44
C GLN A 151 -4.57 -5.45 17.95
N TRP A 152 -4.12 -4.38 17.30
CA TRP A 152 -4.36 -4.17 15.88
C TRP A 152 -3.83 -5.33 15.02
N ARG A 153 -2.62 -5.81 15.30
CA ARG A 153 -2.01 -6.97 14.60
C ARG A 153 -2.84 -8.23 14.77
N GLN A 154 -3.36 -8.48 15.99
CA GLN A 154 -4.24 -9.62 16.22
C GLN A 154 -5.53 -9.50 15.41
N GLN A 155 -6.15 -8.34 15.37
CA GLN A 155 -7.35 -8.09 14.54
C GLN A 155 -7.06 -8.30 13.05
N GLN A 156 -5.90 -7.85 12.54
CA GLN A 156 -5.48 -8.10 11.16
C GLN A 156 -5.33 -9.60 10.87
N ALA A 157 -4.75 -10.35 11.81
CA ALA A 157 -4.61 -11.80 11.69
C ALA A 157 -5.98 -12.51 11.69
N ASP A 158 -6.91 -12.07 12.52
CA ASP A 158 -8.26 -12.61 12.59
C ASP A 158 -9.05 -12.35 11.30
N ILE A 159 -8.93 -11.14 10.72
CA ILE A 159 -9.50 -10.79 9.41
C ILE A 159 -8.91 -11.69 8.34
N ALA A 160 -7.57 -11.80 8.26
CA ALA A 160 -6.91 -12.61 7.25
C ALA A 160 -7.28 -14.09 7.33
N ASN A 161 -7.41 -14.63 8.55
CA ASN A 161 -7.81 -16.01 8.77
C ASN A 161 -9.28 -16.27 8.44
N ARG A 162 -10.19 -15.35 8.84
CA ARG A 162 -11.62 -15.51 8.63
C ARG A 162 -12.01 -15.42 7.17
N PHE A 163 -11.38 -14.51 6.43
CA PHE A 163 -11.72 -14.21 5.04
C PHE A 163 -10.71 -14.75 4.02
N ASP A 164 -9.80 -15.64 4.44
CA ASP A 164 -8.80 -16.28 3.57
C ASP A 164 -7.94 -15.29 2.74
N THR A 165 -7.77 -14.05 3.23
CA THR A 165 -6.89 -13.06 2.60
C THR A 165 -5.42 -13.33 2.94
N ASP A 166 -4.47 -12.57 2.36
CA ASP A 166 -3.05 -12.84 2.57
C ASP A 166 -2.64 -12.68 4.03
N ARG A 167 -2.27 -13.80 4.68
CA ARG A 167 -1.84 -13.87 6.09
C ARG A 167 -0.49 -13.19 6.35
N ALA A 168 0.27 -12.86 5.33
CA ALA A 168 1.49 -12.09 5.49
C ALA A 168 1.21 -10.58 5.67
N VAL A 169 -0.03 -10.12 5.41
CA VAL A 169 -0.42 -8.70 5.46
C VAL A 169 -1.04 -8.35 6.81
N ILE A 170 -0.26 -8.57 7.91
CA ILE A 170 -0.73 -8.39 9.29
C ILE A 170 0.16 -7.45 10.13
N ASN A 171 1.25 -6.95 9.58
CA ASN A 171 2.19 -6.13 10.33
C ASN A 171 1.95 -4.63 10.09
N PRO A 172 2.11 -3.76 11.11
CA PRO A 172 1.80 -2.34 10.98
C PRO A 172 2.71 -1.59 10.00
N SER A 173 3.95 -2.04 9.79
CA SER A 173 4.87 -1.47 8.78
C SER A 173 4.67 -2.03 7.36
N ARG A 174 3.55 -2.73 7.13
CA ARG A 174 3.30 -3.35 5.83
C ARG A 174 3.38 -2.34 4.68
N LEU A 175 4.15 -2.72 3.67
CA LEU A 175 4.19 -2.03 2.40
C LEU A 175 3.04 -2.50 1.51
N MET A 176 2.28 -1.54 1.04
CA MET A 176 1.20 -1.78 0.09
C MET A 176 1.52 -1.08 -1.24
N ARG A 177 1.06 -1.68 -2.33
CA ARG A 177 1.32 -1.14 -3.67
C ARG A 177 0.65 0.21 -3.88
N VAL A 178 1.38 1.16 -4.44
CA VAL A 178 0.87 2.50 -4.74
C VAL A 178 -0.05 2.42 -5.96
N ALA A 179 -1.30 2.87 -5.80
CA ALA A 179 -2.26 2.96 -6.90
C ALA A 179 -1.78 3.97 -7.96
N GLY A 180 -2.07 3.71 -9.23
CA GLY A 180 -1.59 4.53 -10.35
C GLY A 180 -0.18 4.15 -10.82
N SER A 181 0.51 3.22 -10.14
CA SER A 181 1.78 2.67 -10.61
C SER A 181 1.56 1.42 -11.47
N THR A 182 2.45 1.17 -12.41
CA THR A 182 2.49 -0.08 -13.18
C THR A 182 3.14 -1.18 -12.34
N THR A 183 2.51 -2.36 -12.33
CA THR A 183 3.11 -3.56 -11.74
C THR A 183 4.07 -4.21 -12.71
N TYR A 184 5.23 -4.63 -12.24
CA TYR A 184 6.20 -5.39 -13.03
C TYR A 184 6.40 -6.76 -12.37
N PRO A 185 5.74 -7.81 -12.89
CA PRO A 185 5.90 -9.16 -12.38
C PRO A 185 7.32 -9.68 -12.59
N SER A 186 7.83 -10.47 -11.63
CA SER A 186 9.09 -11.20 -11.81
C SER A 186 8.98 -12.23 -12.95
N ALA A 187 10.11 -12.70 -13.49
CA ALA A 187 10.14 -13.74 -14.51
C ALA A 187 9.32 -14.98 -14.12
N ALA A 188 9.38 -15.40 -12.85
CA ALA A 188 8.60 -16.52 -12.33
C ALA A 188 7.09 -16.24 -12.36
N LYS A 189 6.66 -15.01 -12.05
CA LYS A 189 5.25 -14.61 -12.15
C LYS A 189 4.78 -14.50 -13.61
N LEU A 190 5.62 -13.96 -14.50
CA LEU A 190 5.32 -13.92 -15.94
C LEU A 190 5.06 -15.33 -16.49
N ALA A 191 5.88 -16.33 -16.11
CA ALA A 191 5.67 -17.72 -16.49
C ALA A 191 4.35 -18.33 -15.94
N GLN A 192 3.78 -17.73 -14.89
CA GLN A 192 2.48 -18.11 -14.31
C GLN A 192 1.30 -17.32 -14.92
N GLY A 193 1.51 -16.55 -16.00
CA GLY A 193 0.49 -15.80 -16.70
C GLY A 193 0.20 -14.40 -16.14
N TYR A 194 1.02 -13.91 -15.20
CA TYR A 194 0.96 -12.49 -14.81
C TYR A 194 1.44 -11.59 -15.96
N SER A 195 0.96 -10.36 -15.99
CA SER A 195 1.41 -9.36 -16.95
C SER A 195 1.69 -8.03 -16.24
N PRO A 196 2.50 -7.15 -16.83
CA PRO A 196 2.55 -5.77 -16.39
C PRO A 196 1.18 -5.11 -16.55
N GLU A 197 0.69 -4.45 -15.51
CA GLU A 197 -0.63 -3.80 -15.48
C GLU A 197 -0.58 -2.50 -14.69
N LEU A 198 -1.30 -1.48 -15.17
CA LEU A 198 -1.52 -0.26 -14.41
C LEU A 198 -2.52 -0.52 -13.28
N THR A 199 -2.15 -0.19 -12.06
CA THR A 199 -3.03 -0.31 -10.90
C THR A 199 -4.09 0.81 -10.90
N THR A 200 -5.28 0.52 -10.40
CA THR A 200 -6.38 1.49 -10.35
C THR A 200 -6.78 1.80 -8.92
N LEU A 201 -7.39 2.95 -8.71
CA LEU A 201 -7.84 3.47 -7.43
C LEU A 201 -9.35 3.72 -7.46
N GLN A 202 -10.06 3.24 -6.45
CA GLN A 202 -11.42 3.67 -6.12
C GLN A 202 -11.41 4.15 -4.68
N VAL A 203 -11.99 5.32 -4.44
CA VAL A 203 -12.18 5.92 -3.11
C VAL A 203 -13.67 6.11 -2.91
N ARG A 204 -14.18 5.67 -1.75
CA ARG A 204 -15.57 5.92 -1.37
C ARG A 204 -15.75 7.43 -1.23
N MET A 205 -16.71 7.97 -1.94
CA MET A 205 -17.21 9.32 -1.70
C MET A 205 -18.36 9.21 -0.70
N ASP A 206 -18.27 9.97 0.36
CA ASP A 206 -19.33 10.10 1.37
C ASP A 206 -20.52 10.87 0.80
#